data_63971b7ce208acf375cb94ff9ce80755
#
_entry.id   63971b7ce208acf375cb94ff9ce80755
#
_cell.length_a   1.000
_cell.length_b   1.000
_cell.length_c   1.000
_cell.angle_alpha   90.00
_cell.angle_beta   90.00
_cell.angle_gamma   90.00
#
_symmetry.space_group_name_H-M   'P 1'
#
loop_
_entity.id
_entity.type
_entity.pdbx_description
1 polymer ?
#
loop_
_entity_poly.entity_id
_entity_poly.type
_entity_poly.pdbx_seq_one_letter_code
_entity_poly.pdbx_strand_id
1 'polypeptide(L)'
;MSHAEYLAEQIISLEYLDGKNTEFIAAKIEQLAELYDGRVIIVDDSFNVYSDSYSRLSNKKIISEEMIKSMNGIDTVEYDESTDMITLARGIIDEDSGEIRGSILMSVTAADLTETYASIRNISFVVAAIFFFALIILSLVLARIFTKPFKDMTQSINRIAEGHFDEEVHLTGFVEIEQISDTFNVMINKLQVLEDSRQEFVSNVSHELKTPITSIKVLADSLNMQEDVPVELYKEFMKDIVDEIDRENTIINDLLALVKMDKTAGELNIANVNINHLLELILKRLRPIAAKRNIELVFESLRTVAADCDEVKLTLAFSNLVENGIKYNNAGGFVKVSLDADHKYFYVKVSDSGIGIPSEYQDKIFERFYRIDKARSRETGGTGLGLAITRNIILMHNGSIKIKSKEDEGTVFTVRIPLNYII
;
A
#
# COMPACT_ATOMS: atom_id res chain seq x y z
N MET A 1 67.18 -17.41 12.17
CA MET A 1 68.30 -17.17 11.22
C MET A 1 69.44 -16.33 11.82
N SER A 2 69.15 -15.13 12.37
CA SER A 2 70.25 -14.25 12.90
C SER A 2 71.18 -14.87 13.95
N HIS A 3 70.66 -15.72 14.85
CA HIS A 3 71.53 -16.35 15.85
C HIS A 3 72.40 -17.47 15.30
N ALA A 4 71.92 -18.25 14.31
CA ALA A 4 72.74 -19.25 13.63
C ALA A 4 73.83 -18.57 12.76
N GLU A 5 73.54 -17.46 12.14
CA GLU A 5 74.47 -16.63 11.39
C GLU A 5 75.57 -16.07 12.29
N TYR A 6 75.18 -15.43 13.37
CA TYR A 6 76.10 -14.91 14.35
C TYR A 6 76.99 -16.03 14.96
N LEU A 7 76.41 -17.22 15.20
CA LEU A 7 77.22 -18.39 15.67
C LEU A 7 78.16 -18.85 14.61
N ALA A 8 77.83 -18.92 13.32
CA ALA A 8 78.68 -19.30 12.22
C ALA A 8 79.85 -18.34 12.08
N GLU A 9 79.67 -17.04 12.15
CA GLU A 9 80.68 -16.01 12.13
C GLU A 9 81.65 -16.16 13.31
N GLN A 10 81.12 -16.44 14.52
CA GLN A 10 81.97 -16.67 15.69
C GLN A 10 82.82 -17.98 15.65
N ILE A 11 82.24 -19.01 15.05
CA ILE A 11 82.99 -20.31 14.88
C ILE A 11 84.22 -20.09 14.00
N ILE A 12 84.10 -19.26 12.97
CA ILE A 12 85.20 -18.92 12.07
C ILE A 12 86.16 -17.96 12.75
N SER A 13 85.69 -16.82 13.24
CA SER A 13 86.52 -15.76 13.80
C SER A 13 87.37 -16.23 15.00
N LEU A 14 86.88 -17.21 15.75
CA LEU A 14 87.52 -17.78 16.93
C LEU A 14 88.28 -19.10 16.62
N GLU A 15 88.34 -19.49 15.35
CA GLU A 15 89.02 -20.73 14.88
C GLU A 15 88.57 -22.00 15.67
N TYR A 16 87.25 -22.09 15.94
CA TYR A 16 86.68 -23.16 16.78
C TYR A 16 86.87 -24.54 16.18
N LEU A 17 86.70 -24.70 14.90
CA LEU A 17 86.90 -25.98 14.20
C LEU A 17 88.36 -26.42 14.18
N ASP A 18 89.32 -25.50 14.43
CA ASP A 18 90.76 -25.78 14.56
C ASP A 18 91.16 -26.03 16.04
N GLY A 19 90.23 -26.21 16.97
CA GLY A 19 90.43 -26.55 18.37
C GLY A 19 90.72 -25.37 19.28
N LYS A 20 90.57 -24.11 18.81
CA LYS A 20 90.75 -22.89 19.62
C LYS A 20 89.41 -22.41 20.22
N ASN A 21 89.47 -21.74 21.37
CA ASN A 21 88.36 -21.19 22.08
C ASN A 21 87.13 -22.12 22.30
N THR A 22 87.41 -23.42 22.48
CA THR A 22 86.42 -24.50 22.56
C THR A 22 85.42 -24.32 23.70
N GLU A 23 85.81 -23.85 24.86
CA GLU A 23 84.92 -23.63 26.03
C GLU A 23 83.96 -22.49 25.81
N PHE A 24 84.42 -21.39 25.18
CA PHE A 24 83.55 -20.22 24.92
C PHE A 24 82.40 -20.52 23.92
N ILE A 25 82.78 -21.19 22.81
CA ILE A 25 81.77 -21.53 21.78
C ILE A 25 80.81 -22.62 22.29
N ALA A 26 81.36 -23.62 23.05
CA ALA A 26 80.56 -24.68 23.66
C ALA A 26 79.48 -24.10 24.63
N ALA A 27 79.88 -23.14 25.49
CA ALA A 27 78.94 -22.47 26.38
C ALA A 27 77.88 -21.70 25.61
N LYS A 28 78.23 -21.11 24.45
CA LYS A 28 77.31 -20.38 23.61
C LYS A 28 76.31 -21.31 22.86
N ILE A 29 76.74 -22.47 22.43
CA ILE A 29 75.92 -23.52 21.84
C ILE A 29 74.91 -24.03 22.87
N GLU A 30 75.31 -24.24 24.11
CA GLU A 30 74.46 -24.68 25.19
C GLU A 30 73.41 -23.59 25.54
N GLN A 31 73.86 -22.34 25.65
CA GLN A 31 72.95 -21.20 25.87
C GLN A 31 71.93 -21.07 24.79
N LEU A 32 72.28 -21.24 23.53
CA LEU A 32 71.30 -21.17 22.42
C LEU A 32 70.33 -22.38 22.44
N ALA A 33 70.85 -23.58 22.77
CA ALA A 33 70.01 -24.76 22.91
C ALA A 33 68.99 -24.62 24.04
N GLU A 34 69.37 -24.05 25.19
CA GLU A 34 68.47 -23.77 26.30
C GLU A 34 67.45 -22.65 25.94
N LEU A 35 67.94 -21.59 25.31
CA LEU A 35 67.09 -20.45 24.95
C LEU A 35 65.87 -20.83 24.06
N TYR A 36 66.09 -21.78 23.16
CA TYR A 36 65.09 -22.21 22.18
C TYR A 36 64.52 -23.60 22.48
N ASP A 37 64.80 -24.15 23.67
CA ASP A 37 64.39 -25.51 24.03
C ASP A 37 64.66 -26.49 22.87
N GLY A 38 65.88 -26.41 22.37
CA GLY A 38 66.30 -27.05 21.14
C GLY A 38 67.64 -27.67 21.19
N ARG A 39 68.10 -28.18 20.07
CA ARG A 39 69.35 -28.80 19.89
C ARG A 39 70.18 -28.09 18.86
N VAL A 40 71.46 -27.87 19.12
CA VAL A 40 72.42 -27.30 18.18
C VAL A 40 73.55 -28.34 17.95
N ILE A 41 73.75 -28.65 16.68
CA ILE A 41 74.78 -29.57 16.23
C ILE A 41 75.70 -28.84 15.24
N ILE A 42 77.02 -28.95 15.43
CA ILE A 42 78.01 -28.44 14.50
C ILE A 42 78.71 -29.60 13.88
N VAL A 43 78.79 -29.62 12.55
CA VAL A 43 79.60 -30.65 11.83
C VAL A 43 80.71 -30.01 11.05
N ASP A 44 81.79 -30.76 10.86
CA ASP A 44 82.92 -30.38 9.98
C ASP A 44 82.60 -30.61 8.48
N ASP A 45 83.53 -30.31 7.60
CA ASP A 45 83.40 -30.48 6.14
C ASP A 45 83.25 -31.96 5.72
N SER A 46 83.58 -32.90 6.62
CA SER A 46 83.42 -34.32 6.43
C SER A 46 82.15 -34.90 7.08
N PHE A 47 81.21 -34.06 7.55
CA PHE A 47 80.00 -34.41 8.27
C PHE A 47 80.27 -35.13 9.63
N ASN A 48 81.47 -35.00 10.24
CA ASN A 48 81.63 -35.45 11.59
C ASN A 48 81.06 -34.41 12.57
N VAL A 49 80.36 -34.89 13.60
CA VAL A 49 79.90 -34.03 14.67
C VAL A 49 81.07 -33.51 15.50
N TYR A 50 81.32 -32.21 15.34
CA TYR A 50 82.34 -31.50 16.09
C TYR A 50 81.82 -31.07 17.47
N SER A 51 80.57 -30.62 17.54
CA SER A 51 79.90 -30.27 18.77
C SER A 51 78.41 -30.63 18.73
N ASP A 52 77.82 -31.01 19.85
CA ASP A 52 76.44 -31.35 20.06
C ASP A 52 76.04 -30.85 21.45
N SER A 53 75.08 -29.93 21.53
CA SER A 53 74.54 -29.36 22.79
C SER A 53 74.08 -30.43 23.79
N TYR A 54 73.62 -31.59 23.29
CA TYR A 54 73.24 -32.72 24.17
C TYR A 54 74.35 -33.76 24.36
N SER A 55 75.52 -33.54 23.80
CA SER A 55 76.67 -34.43 23.92
C SER A 55 76.45 -35.89 23.54
N ARG A 56 75.40 -36.20 22.77
CA ARG A 56 74.98 -37.60 22.43
C ARG A 56 75.63 -38.12 21.19
N LEU A 57 76.08 -37.25 20.30
CA LEU A 57 76.55 -37.61 18.97
C LEU A 57 78.04 -37.25 18.70
N SER A 58 78.85 -36.90 19.72
CA SER A 58 80.25 -36.53 19.56
C SER A 58 81.01 -37.63 18.82
N ASN A 59 81.80 -37.23 17.84
CA ASN A 59 82.64 -38.13 16.99
C ASN A 59 81.80 -39.10 16.11
N LYS A 60 80.52 -38.84 15.83
CA LYS A 60 79.75 -39.61 14.87
C LYS A 60 79.58 -38.82 13.60
N LYS A 61 79.33 -39.51 12.47
CA LYS A 61 78.93 -38.84 11.24
C LYS A 61 77.43 -38.71 11.20
N ILE A 62 76.99 -37.50 10.86
CA ILE A 62 75.56 -37.23 10.62
C ILE A 62 75.43 -36.66 9.23
N ILE A 63 74.56 -37.28 8.45
CA ILE A 63 74.21 -36.78 7.11
C ILE A 63 72.72 -36.66 7.06
N SER A 64 72.24 -35.43 6.92
CA SER A 64 70.84 -35.13 6.62
C SER A 64 70.69 -34.31 5.34
N GLU A 65 69.52 -34.25 4.74
CA GLU A 65 69.30 -33.49 3.51
C GLU A 65 69.57 -32.01 3.72
N GLU A 66 69.19 -31.47 4.86
CA GLU A 66 69.37 -30.07 5.25
C GLU A 66 70.88 -29.75 5.39
N MET A 67 71.66 -30.68 5.99
CA MET A 67 73.11 -30.50 6.09
C MET A 67 73.79 -30.53 4.73
N ILE A 68 73.38 -31.43 3.83
CA ILE A 68 73.90 -31.45 2.47
C ILE A 68 73.62 -30.15 1.72
N LYS A 69 72.42 -29.61 1.83
CA LYS A 69 72.07 -28.36 1.25
C LYS A 69 72.89 -27.19 1.82
N SER A 70 73.05 -27.14 3.15
CA SER A 70 73.78 -26.07 3.80
C SER A 70 75.32 -26.15 3.48
N MET A 71 75.89 -27.34 3.29
CA MET A 71 77.26 -27.52 2.78
C MET A 71 77.42 -27.11 1.32
N ASN A 72 76.35 -26.94 0.57
CA ASN A 72 76.36 -26.36 -0.77
C ASN A 72 76.01 -24.85 -0.75
N GLY A 73 76.05 -24.22 0.42
CA GLY A 73 75.71 -22.77 0.58
C GLY A 73 74.21 -22.41 0.56
N ILE A 74 73.33 -23.40 0.69
CA ILE A 74 71.89 -23.19 0.70
C ILE A 74 71.36 -23.37 2.13
N ASP A 75 71.05 -22.28 2.79
CA ASP A 75 70.42 -22.31 4.09
C ASP A 75 69.01 -22.93 3.99
N THR A 76 68.63 -23.78 4.92
CA THR A 76 67.31 -24.43 4.96
C THR A 76 66.62 -24.19 6.28
N VAL A 77 65.30 -24.05 6.22
CA VAL A 77 64.42 -24.05 7.39
C VAL A 77 63.25 -24.95 7.05
N GLU A 78 63.09 -26.03 7.77
CA GLU A 78 62.01 -26.99 7.59
C GLU A 78 61.27 -27.19 8.91
N TYR A 79 59.99 -27.35 8.82
CA TYR A 79 59.11 -27.73 9.94
C TYR A 79 58.64 -29.16 9.73
N ASP A 80 58.93 -29.99 10.70
CA ASP A 80 58.52 -31.39 10.71
C ASP A 80 57.24 -31.51 11.60
N GLU A 81 56.06 -31.72 10.96
CA GLU A 81 54.85 -31.97 11.67
C GLU A 81 54.84 -33.20 12.57
N SER A 82 55.64 -34.20 12.28
CA SER A 82 55.65 -35.44 13.04
C SER A 82 56.38 -35.34 14.38
N THR A 83 57.36 -34.45 14.46
CA THR A 83 58.18 -34.22 15.67
C THR A 83 57.89 -32.88 16.33
N ASP A 84 57.05 -32.06 15.67
CA ASP A 84 56.77 -30.68 16.08
C ASP A 84 58.07 -29.85 16.28
N MET A 85 59.05 -30.04 15.39
CA MET A 85 60.31 -29.33 15.44
C MET A 85 60.59 -28.54 14.17
N ILE A 86 61.13 -27.35 14.35
CA ILE A 86 61.67 -26.54 13.26
C ILE A 86 63.18 -26.81 13.20
N THR A 87 63.66 -27.32 12.08
CA THR A 87 65.11 -27.60 11.85
C THR A 87 65.64 -26.54 10.88
N LEU A 88 66.70 -25.87 11.30
CA LEU A 88 67.48 -24.93 10.50
C LEU A 88 68.85 -25.49 10.25
N ALA A 89 69.28 -25.50 9.00
CA ALA A 89 70.67 -25.82 8.65
C ALA A 89 71.30 -24.63 7.90
N ARG A 90 72.54 -24.28 8.34
CA ARG A 90 73.30 -23.17 7.75
C ARG A 90 74.79 -23.59 7.61
N GLY A 91 75.35 -23.26 6.45
CA GLY A 91 76.77 -23.48 6.19
C GLY A 91 77.66 -22.49 6.97
N ILE A 92 78.79 -23.01 7.48
CA ILE A 92 79.83 -22.21 8.07
C ILE A 92 80.83 -21.85 6.98
N ILE A 93 80.74 -20.63 6.48
CA ILE A 93 81.48 -20.13 5.31
C ILE A 93 82.64 -19.28 5.83
N ASP A 94 83.87 -19.61 5.49
CA ASP A 94 84.98 -18.72 5.71
C ASP A 94 85.01 -17.60 4.68
N GLU A 95 84.78 -16.36 5.14
CA GLU A 95 84.66 -15.19 4.28
C GLU A 95 85.96 -14.85 3.50
N ASP A 96 87.13 -15.18 4.03
CA ASP A 96 88.42 -14.92 3.40
C ASP A 96 88.72 -15.85 2.23
N SER A 97 88.39 -17.16 2.42
CA SER A 97 88.61 -18.16 1.39
C SER A 97 87.40 -18.51 0.51
N GLY A 98 86.19 -18.22 0.99
CA GLY A 98 84.95 -18.64 0.36
C GLY A 98 84.65 -20.14 0.53
N GLU A 99 85.44 -20.88 1.30
CA GLU A 99 85.24 -22.30 1.53
C GLU A 99 84.27 -22.60 2.67
N ILE A 100 83.43 -23.63 2.51
CA ILE A 100 82.53 -24.08 3.55
C ILE A 100 83.28 -25.05 4.47
N ARG A 101 83.54 -24.63 5.72
CA ARG A 101 84.27 -25.36 6.76
C ARG A 101 83.40 -26.33 7.54
N GLY A 102 82.06 -26.24 7.43
CA GLY A 102 81.14 -27.06 8.16
C GLY A 102 79.71 -26.61 8.06
N SER A 103 78.81 -27.15 8.88
CA SER A 103 77.44 -26.78 8.96
C SER A 103 76.90 -26.72 10.40
N ILE A 104 75.99 -25.78 10.68
CA ILE A 104 75.28 -25.73 11.93
C ILE A 104 73.89 -26.25 11.65
N LEU A 105 73.45 -27.27 12.41
CA LEU A 105 72.09 -27.74 12.47
C LEU A 105 71.46 -27.28 13.79
N MET A 106 70.38 -26.52 13.72
CA MET A 106 69.68 -26.08 14.91
C MET A 106 68.25 -26.61 14.83
N SER A 107 67.86 -27.47 15.76
CA SER A 107 66.47 -27.97 15.85
C SER A 107 65.81 -27.37 17.09
N VAL A 108 64.68 -26.71 16.93
CA VAL A 108 63.92 -26.03 18.01
C VAL A 108 62.53 -26.56 18.07
N THR A 109 61.91 -26.63 19.25
CA THR A 109 60.54 -27.08 19.39
C THR A 109 59.53 -25.97 18.92
N ALA A 110 58.53 -26.43 18.21
CA ALA A 110 57.43 -25.58 17.81
C ALA A 110 56.18 -25.78 18.70
N ALA A 111 56.27 -26.57 19.75
CA ALA A 111 55.16 -26.98 20.61
C ALA A 111 54.38 -25.78 21.19
N ASP A 112 55.08 -24.76 21.68
CA ASP A 112 54.41 -23.53 22.20
C ASP A 112 53.65 -22.76 21.13
N LEU A 113 54.13 -22.77 19.90
CA LEU A 113 53.47 -22.13 18.78
C LEU A 113 52.20 -22.88 18.36
N THR A 114 52.29 -24.22 18.27
CA THR A 114 51.17 -25.08 17.90
C THR A 114 50.08 -25.09 18.97
N GLU A 115 50.40 -25.10 20.26
CA GLU A 115 49.46 -24.99 21.37
C GLU A 115 48.77 -23.62 21.39
N THR A 116 49.52 -22.54 21.20
CA THR A 116 48.96 -21.19 21.11
C THR A 116 48.03 -21.09 19.93
N TYR A 117 48.39 -21.61 18.76
CA TYR A 117 47.54 -21.62 17.57
C TYR A 117 46.25 -22.41 17.78
N ALA A 118 46.33 -23.60 18.42
CA ALA A 118 45.15 -24.39 18.76
C ALA A 118 44.20 -23.63 19.71
N SER A 119 44.75 -22.95 20.71
CA SER A 119 43.98 -22.15 21.66
C SER A 119 43.27 -20.97 20.96
N ILE A 120 43.97 -20.23 20.11
CA ILE A 120 43.38 -19.12 19.32
C ILE A 120 42.27 -19.64 18.41
N ARG A 121 42.50 -20.78 17.73
CA ARG A 121 41.49 -21.41 16.87
C ARG A 121 40.21 -21.77 17.65
N ASN A 122 40.37 -22.40 18.81
CA ASN A 122 39.24 -22.80 19.66
C ASN A 122 38.43 -21.56 20.16
N ILE A 123 39.12 -20.53 20.62
CA ILE A 123 38.49 -19.26 21.04
C ILE A 123 37.73 -18.65 19.86
N SER A 124 38.36 -18.65 18.66
CA SER A 124 37.69 -18.11 17.45
C SER A 124 36.44 -18.89 17.10
N PHE A 125 36.41 -20.21 17.21
CA PHE A 125 35.21 -21.02 16.98
C PHE A 125 34.11 -20.71 18.00
N VAL A 126 34.46 -20.56 19.28
CA VAL A 126 33.47 -20.22 20.33
C VAL A 126 32.83 -18.83 20.06
N VAL A 127 33.67 -17.84 19.73
CA VAL A 127 33.21 -16.48 19.42
C VAL A 127 32.33 -16.51 18.18
N ALA A 128 32.72 -17.19 17.12
CA ALA A 128 31.93 -17.34 15.90
C ALA A 128 30.55 -18.01 16.17
N ALA A 129 30.53 -19.05 17.01
CA ALA A 129 29.31 -19.72 17.40
C ALA A 129 28.35 -18.78 18.17
N ILE A 130 28.88 -17.99 19.11
CA ILE A 130 28.10 -17.01 19.88
C ILE A 130 27.48 -15.97 18.92
N PHE A 131 28.28 -15.41 18.00
CA PHE A 131 27.79 -14.48 17.00
C PHE A 131 26.71 -15.09 16.10
N PHE A 132 26.90 -16.34 15.66
CA PHE A 132 25.92 -17.04 14.82
C PHE A 132 24.58 -17.22 15.53
N PHE A 133 24.57 -17.66 16.79
CA PHE A 133 23.36 -17.78 17.59
C PHE A 133 22.70 -16.42 17.87
N ALA A 134 23.49 -15.38 18.14
CA ALA A 134 22.98 -14.03 18.32
C ALA A 134 22.28 -13.52 17.05
N LEU A 135 22.83 -13.76 15.87
CA LEU A 135 22.23 -13.41 14.58
C LEU A 135 20.93 -14.17 14.32
N ILE A 136 20.85 -15.47 14.68
CA ILE A 136 19.62 -16.25 14.56
C ILE A 136 18.52 -15.65 15.44
N ILE A 137 18.81 -15.35 16.71
CA ILE A 137 17.85 -14.76 17.63
C ILE A 137 17.38 -13.40 17.11
N LEU A 138 18.31 -12.56 16.67
CA LEU A 138 18.00 -11.25 16.09
C LEU A 138 17.09 -11.38 14.85
N SER A 139 17.41 -12.31 13.96
CA SER A 139 16.62 -12.60 12.77
C SER A 139 15.19 -13.03 13.11
N LEU A 140 15.01 -13.91 14.10
CA LEU A 140 13.68 -14.35 14.56
C LEU A 140 12.86 -13.22 15.18
N VAL A 141 13.51 -12.35 15.96
CA VAL A 141 12.86 -11.17 16.55
C VAL A 141 12.40 -10.20 15.46
N LEU A 142 13.30 -9.87 14.53
CA LEU A 142 12.97 -9.00 13.40
C LEU A 142 11.84 -9.58 12.53
N ALA A 143 11.92 -10.88 12.21
CA ALA A 143 10.88 -11.55 11.43
C ALA A 143 9.50 -11.42 12.11
N ARG A 144 9.42 -11.56 13.44
CA ARG A 144 8.16 -11.38 14.16
C ARG A 144 7.66 -9.94 14.13
N ILE A 145 8.53 -8.97 14.33
CA ILE A 145 8.19 -7.53 14.33
C ILE A 145 7.66 -7.13 12.95
N PHE A 146 8.28 -7.58 11.87
CA PHE A 146 7.85 -7.24 10.51
C PHE A 146 6.63 -8.03 10.04
N THR A 147 6.52 -9.32 10.39
CA THR A 147 5.47 -10.18 9.81
C THR A 147 4.13 -10.05 10.56
N LYS A 148 4.15 -9.79 11.87
CA LYS A 148 2.93 -9.72 12.68
C LYS A 148 1.94 -8.67 12.18
N PRO A 149 2.32 -7.39 11.91
CA PRO A 149 1.39 -6.37 11.43
C PRO A 149 0.70 -6.77 10.11
N PHE A 150 1.41 -7.39 9.18
CA PHE A 150 0.83 -7.85 7.91
C PHE A 150 -0.16 -9.00 8.10
N LYS A 151 0.10 -9.90 9.06
CA LYS A 151 -0.84 -10.98 9.39
C LYS A 151 -2.12 -10.41 10.01
N ASP A 152 -2.00 -9.47 10.92
CA ASP A 152 -3.14 -8.81 11.57
C ASP A 152 -3.96 -8.04 10.52
N MET A 153 -3.31 -7.31 9.61
CA MET A 153 -3.95 -6.64 8.47
C MET A 153 -4.72 -7.62 7.57
N THR A 154 -4.10 -8.75 7.21
CA THR A 154 -4.75 -9.77 6.37
C THR A 154 -5.99 -10.35 7.06
N GLN A 155 -5.93 -10.54 8.37
CA GLN A 155 -7.06 -11.03 9.14
C GLN A 155 -8.21 -10.01 9.17
N SER A 156 -7.92 -8.73 9.36
CA SER A 156 -8.92 -7.66 9.31
C SER A 156 -9.53 -7.52 7.91
N ILE A 157 -8.73 -7.60 6.84
CA ILE A 157 -9.22 -7.59 5.45
C ILE A 157 -10.21 -8.74 5.21
N ASN A 158 -9.92 -9.96 5.69
CA ASN A 158 -10.81 -11.09 5.53
C ASN A 158 -12.15 -10.88 6.27
N ARG A 159 -12.13 -10.32 7.48
CA ARG A 159 -13.36 -10.00 8.24
C ARG A 159 -14.21 -8.93 7.55
N ILE A 160 -13.55 -7.92 6.96
CA ILE A 160 -14.23 -6.90 6.16
C ILE A 160 -14.85 -7.53 4.91
N ALA A 161 -14.15 -8.46 4.24
CA ALA A 161 -14.70 -9.20 3.10
C ALA A 161 -15.93 -10.07 3.48
N GLU A 162 -16.04 -10.48 4.73
CA GLU A 162 -17.21 -11.18 5.31
C GLU A 162 -18.34 -10.21 5.70
N GLY A 163 -18.16 -8.91 5.54
CA GLY A 163 -19.18 -7.88 5.79
C GLY A 163 -19.10 -7.19 7.15
N HIS A 164 -18.02 -7.39 7.91
CA HIS A 164 -17.81 -6.72 9.19
C HIS A 164 -17.02 -5.41 8.97
N PHE A 165 -17.72 -4.32 8.67
CA PHE A 165 -17.10 -3.01 8.38
C PHE A 165 -16.88 -2.12 9.63
N ASP A 166 -17.31 -2.57 10.79
CA ASP A 166 -17.29 -1.86 12.08
C ASP A 166 -15.94 -1.96 12.81
N GLU A 167 -14.98 -2.71 12.26
CA GLU A 167 -13.65 -2.86 12.85
C GLU A 167 -12.65 -1.87 12.25
N GLU A 168 -12.04 -1.07 13.12
CA GLU A 168 -10.88 -0.26 12.76
C GLU A 168 -9.61 -1.11 12.78
N VAL A 169 -8.79 -0.96 11.77
CA VAL A 169 -7.47 -1.60 11.69
C VAL A 169 -6.46 -0.71 12.40
N HIS A 170 -5.99 -1.14 13.57
CA HIS A 170 -4.94 -0.46 14.30
C HIS A 170 -3.63 -1.23 14.16
N LEU A 171 -2.78 -0.81 13.21
CA LEU A 171 -1.43 -1.33 13.06
C LEU A 171 -0.45 -0.37 13.73
N THR A 172 0.30 -0.89 14.70
CA THR A 172 1.36 -0.14 15.39
C THR A 172 2.72 -0.64 14.93
N GLY A 173 3.69 0.26 14.75
CA GLY A 173 5.04 -0.13 14.37
C GLY A 173 5.80 0.99 13.68
N PHE A 174 6.07 0.82 12.40
CA PHE A 174 6.76 1.84 11.61
C PHE A 174 5.76 2.86 11.06
N VAL A 175 6.21 4.09 10.82
CA VAL A 175 5.39 5.19 10.30
C VAL A 175 4.66 4.80 9.00
N GLU A 176 5.32 4.03 8.14
CA GLU A 176 4.75 3.57 6.87
C GLU A 176 3.57 2.58 7.09
N ILE A 177 3.64 1.74 8.12
CA ILE A 177 2.58 0.80 8.47
C ILE A 177 1.39 1.54 9.08
N GLU A 178 1.62 2.54 9.91
CA GLU A 178 0.57 3.41 10.46
C GLU A 178 -0.14 4.17 9.34
N GLN A 179 0.60 4.72 8.37
CA GLN A 179 0.04 5.41 7.21
C GLN A 179 -0.81 4.49 6.32
N ILE A 180 -0.41 3.23 6.15
CA ILE A 180 -1.22 2.22 5.46
C ILE A 180 -2.50 1.94 6.25
N SER A 181 -2.42 1.79 7.57
CA SER A 181 -3.58 1.60 8.46
C SER A 181 -4.60 2.73 8.33
N ASP A 182 -4.14 3.98 8.41
CA ASP A 182 -4.99 5.16 8.27
C ASP A 182 -5.68 5.23 6.89
N THR A 183 -4.92 4.99 5.83
CA THR A 183 -5.46 4.99 4.47
C THR A 183 -6.49 3.87 4.30
N PHE A 184 -6.24 2.72 4.90
CA PHE A 184 -7.15 1.58 4.87
C PHE A 184 -8.44 1.86 5.64
N ASN A 185 -8.35 2.49 6.83
CA ASN A 185 -9.52 2.91 7.60
C ASN A 185 -10.39 3.93 6.86
N VAL A 186 -9.77 4.87 6.14
CA VAL A 186 -10.50 5.79 5.26
C VAL A 186 -11.27 5.03 4.16
N MET A 187 -10.68 3.96 3.61
CA MET A 187 -11.33 3.13 2.60
C MET A 187 -12.48 2.32 3.21
N ILE A 188 -12.31 1.73 4.40
CA ILE A 188 -13.35 1.00 5.12
C ILE A 188 -14.55 1.92 5.39
N ASN A 189 -14.31 3.10 5.93
CA ASN A 189 -15.37 4.08 6.20
C ASN A 189 -16.15 4.44 4.92
N LYS A 190 -15.47 4.59 3.78
CA LYS A 190 -16.15 4.82 2.50
C LYS A 190 -17.00 3.62 2.06
N LEU A 191 -16.48 2.39 2.25
CA LEU A 191 -17.24 1.17 1.94
C LEU A 191 -18.46 1.03 2.83
N GLN A 192 -18.33 1.31 4.13
CA GLN A 192 -19.45 1.28 5.08
C GLN A 192 -20.54 2.27 4.69
N VAL A 193 -20.18 3.54 4.44
CA VAL A 193 -21.14 4.56 3.98
C VAL A 193 -21.86 4.13 2.69
N LEU A 194 -21.13 3.46 1.78
CA LEU A 194 -21.69 2.99 0.52
C LEU A 194 -22.67 1.81 0.74
N GLU A 195 -22.33 0.88 1.64
CA GLU A 195 -23.19 -0.25 1.98
C GLU A 195 -24.43 0.20 2.76
N ASP A 196 -24.28 1.12 3.71
CA ASP A 196 -25.40 1.71 4.45
C ASP A 196 -26.36 2.42 3.50
N SER A 197 -25.84 3.22 2.56
CA SER A 197 -26.62 3.87 1.51
C SER A 197 -27.33 2.86 0.60
N ARG A 198 -26.68 1.74 0.28
CA ARG A 198 -27.28 0.65 -0.50
C ARG A 198 -28.41 -0.04 0.25
N GLN A 199 -28.24 -0.33 1.53
CA GLN A 199 -29.27 -0.95 2.38
C GLN A 199 -30.46 -0.02 2.56
N GLU A 200 -30.20 1.26 2.83
CA GLU A 200 -31.24 2.27 2.92
C GLU A 200 -32.03 2.40 1.61
N PHE A 201 -31.32 2.39 0.45
CA PHE A 201 -31.96 2.39 -0.86
C PHE A 201 -32.90 1.18 -1.02
N VAL A 202 -32.44 -0.05 -0.75
CA VAL A 202 -33.25 -1.26 -0.87
C VAL A 202 -34.44 -1.23 0.07
N SER A 203 -34.26 -0.76 1.29
CA SER A 203 -35.34 -0.60 2.27
C SER A 203 -36.40 0.39 1.78
N ASN A 204 -35.97 1.57 1.32
CA ASN A 204 -36.86 2.61 0.83
C ASN A 204 -37.62 2.17 -0.43
N VAL A 205 -36.96 1.50 -1.39
CA VAL A 205 -37.62 0.88 -2.55
C VAL A 205 -38.70 -0.09 -2.12
N SER A 206 -38.38 -0.97 -1.19
CA SER A 206 -39.34 -1.99 -0.70
C SER A 206 -40.57 -1.33 -0.05
N HIS A 207 -40.37 -0.28 0.73
CA HIS A 207 -41.44 0.47 1.38
C HIS A 207 -42.30 1.25 0.37
N GLU A 208 -41.67 1.95 -0.57
CA GLU A 208 -42.38 2.76 -1.57
C GLU A 208 -43.16 1.91 -2.58
N LEU A 209 -42.74 0.66 -2.87
CA LEU A 209 -43.51 -0.28 -3.71
C LEU A 209 -44.58 -1.03 -2.92
N LYS A 210 -44.37 -1.35 -1.65
CA LYS A 210 -45.34 -2.10 -0.84
C LYS A 210 -46.62 -1.30 -0.55
N THR A 211 -46.50 0.01 -0.37
CA THR A 211 -47.61 0.89 -0.02
C THR A 211 -48.68 0.92 -1.10
N PRO A 212 -48.40 1.25 -2.38
CA PRO A 212 -49.40 1.27 -3.46
C PRO A 212 -50.02 -0.11 -3.69
N ILE A 213 -49.22 -1.18 -3.69
CA ILE A 213 -49.71 -2.56 -3.84
C ILE A 213 -50.71 -2.91 -2.75
N THR A 214 -50.45 -2.49 -1.51
CA THR A 214 -51.36 -2.74 -0.38
C THR A 214 -52.64 -1.91 -0.54
N SER A 215 -52.55 -0.66 -0.99
CA SER A 215 -53.71 0.21 -1.28
C SER A 215 -54.61 -0.40 -2.36
N ILE A 216 -54.03 -0.81 -3.49
CA ILE A 216 -54.75 -1.48 -4.58
C ILE A 216 -55.44 -2.74 -4.05
N LYS A 217 -54.75 -3.55 -3.26
CA LYS A 217 -55.34 -4.76 -2.68
C LYS A 217 -56.53 -4.45 -1.77
N VAL A 218 -56.43 -3.46 -0.89
CA VAL A 218 -57.53 -3.06 0.01
C VAL A 218 -58.71 -2.57 -0.77
N LEU A 219 -58.52 -1.74 -1.80
CA LEU A 219 -59.58 -1.25 -2.67
C LEU A 219 -60.27 -2.40 -3.41
N ALA A 220 -59.47 -3.33 -3.99
CA ALA A 220 -59.98 -4.49 -4.69
C ALA A 220 -60.77 -5.45 -3.74
N ASP A 221 -60.20 -5.75 -2.56
CA ASP A 221 -60.85 -6.60 -1.53
C ASP A 221 -62.18 -5.95 -1.06
N SER A 222 -62.22 -4.62 -0.88
CA SER A 222 -63.42 -3.87 -0.51
C SER A 222 -64.51 -3.98 -1.56
N LEU A 223 -64.14 -3.94 -2.86
CA LEU A 223 -65.12 -4.17 -3.94
C LEU A 223 -65.66 -5.61 -3.98
N ASN A 224 -64.80 -6.60 -3.71
CA ASN A 224 -65.18 -8.00 -3.75
C ASN A 224 -66.08 -8.44 -2.57
N MET A 225 -66.02 -7.73 -1.44
CA MET A 225 -66.82 -8.02 -0.24
C MET A 225 -68.25 -7.48 -0.26
N GLN A 226 -68.57 -6.62 -1.23
CA GLN A 226 -69.89 -6.00 -1.34
C GLN A 226 -70.71 -6.67 -2.46
N GLU A 227 -71.94 -7.19 -2.14
CA GLU A 227 -72.78 -7.89 -3.11
C GLU A 227 -73.53 -6.94 -4.09
N ASP A 228 -73.85 -5.68 -3.67
CA ASP A 228 -74.54 -4.69 -4.52
C ASP A 228 -73.82 -3.32 -4.45
N VAL A 229 -72.72 -3.17 -5.19
CA VAL A 229 -71.98 -1.90 -5.27
C VAL A 229 -72.66 -0.96 -6.26
N PRO A 230 -73.04 0.28 -5.87
CA PRO A 230 -73.54 1.28 -6.79
C PRO A 230 -72.50 1.56 -7.90
N VAL A 231 -72.97 1.73 -9.12
CA VAL A 231 -72.11 1.93 -10.30
C VAL A 231 -71.14 3.12 -10.14
N GLU A 232 -71.60 4.15 -9.47
CA GLU A 232 -70.84 5.37 -9.18
C GLU A 232 -69.64 5.05 -8.25
N LEU A 233 -69.91 4.32 -7.17
CA LEU A 233 -68.90 3.91 -6.21
C LEU A 233 -67.89 2.92 -6.84
N TYR A 234 -68.35 1.97 -7.68
CA TYR A 234 -67.52 1.09 -8.45
C TYR A 234 -66.55 1.87 -9.36
N LYS A 235 -67.03 2.89 -10.04
CA LYS A 235 -66.20 3.76 -10.90
C LYS A 235 -65.16 4.54 -10.10
N GLU A 236 -65.52 5.02 -8.90
CA GLU A 236 -64.63 5.72 -8.00
C GLU A 236 -63.46 4.82 -7.54
N PHE A 237 -63.77 3.63 -7.00
CA PHE A 237 -62.77 2.67 -6.61
C PHE A 237 -61.83 2.21 -7.76
N MET A 238 -62.46 1.97 -8.95
CA MET A 238 -61.64 1.60 -10.15
C MET A 238 -60.75 2.75 -10.59
N LYS A 239 -61.17 3.98 -10.48
CA LYS A 239 -60.37 5.17 -10.76
C LYS A 239 -59.19 5.26 -9.77
N ASP A 240 -59.46 5.09 -8.47
CA ASP A 240 -58.40 5.12 -7.45
C ASP A 240 -57.37 4.01 -7.65
N ILE A 241 -57.82 2.80 -8.06
CA ILE A 241 -56.90 1.68 -8.41
C ILE A 241 -56.03 2.07 -9.63
N VAL A 242 -56.61 2.66 -10.67
CA VAL A 242 -55.86 3.10 -11.87
C VAL A 242 -54.87 4.22 -11.51
N ASP A 243 -55.29 5.19 -10.72
CA ASP A 243 -54.41 6.30 -10.26
C ASP A 243 -53.21 5.76 -9.45
N GLU A 244 -53.40 4.70 -8.60
CA GLU A 244 -52.32 4.07 -7.83
C GLU A 244 -51.40 3.21 -8.70
N ILE A 245 -51.93 2.51 -9.73
CA ILE A 245 -51.10 1.78 -10.74
C ILE A 245 -50.24 2.78 -11.53
N ASP A 246 -50.78 3.92 -11.96
CA ASP A 246 -50.01 4.92 -12.70
C ASP A 246 -48.88 5.51 -11.83
N ARG A 247 -49.16 5.68 -10.54
CA ARG A 247 -48.17 6.09 -9.55
C ARG A 247 -47.05 5.05 -9.39
N GLU A 248 -47.39 3.76 -9.29
CA GLU A 248 -46.41 2.67 -9.17
C GLU A 248 -45.54 2.61 -10.43
N ASN A 249 -46.11 2.74 -11.63
CA ASN A 249 -45.38 2.83 -12.87
C ASN A 249 -44.36 3.99 -12.88
N THR A 250 -44.75 5.14 -12.32
CA THR A 250 -43.84 6.28 -12.20
C THR A 250 -42.68 5.97 -11.29
N ILE A 251 -42.90 5.34 -10.10
CA ILE A 251 -41.85 4.91 -9.17
C ILE A 251 -40.90 3.94 -9.87
N ILE A 252 -41.41 2.92 -10.56
CA ILE A 252 -40.61 1.93 -11.29
C ILE A 252 -39.74 2.60 -12.36
N ASN A 253 -40.30 3.50 -13.16
CA ASN A 253 -39.56 4.22 -14.20
C ASN A 253 -38.45 5.10 -13.62
N ASP A 254 -38.71 5.82 -12.51
CA ASP A 254 -37.72 6.61 -11.80
C ASP A 254 -36.58 5.75 -11.26
N LEU A 255 -36.92 4.58 -10.67
CA LEU A 255 -35.93 3.59 -10.20
C LEU A 255 -35.05 3.04 -11.34
N LEU A 256 -35.69 2.68 -12.48
CA LEU A 256 -34.95 2.20 -13.65
C LEU A 256 -34.03 3.27 -14.22
N ALA A 257 -34.48 4.53 -14.26
CA ALA A 257 -33.64 5.66 -14.68
C ALA A 257 -32.42 5.80 -13.76
N LEU A 258 -32.60 5.71 -12.44
CA LEU A 258 -31.57 5.85 -11.43
C LEU A 258 -30.55 4.69 -11.51
N VAL A 259 -31.02 3.44 -11.63
CA VAL A 259 -30.15 2.25 -11.75
C VAL A 259 -29.35 2.28 -13.06
N LYS A 260 -29.95 2.72 -14.17
CA LYS A 260 -29.23 2.90 -15.44
C LYS A 260 -28.14 3.95 -15.31
N MET A 261 -28.40 5.07 -14.63
CA MET A 261 -27.40 6.12 -14.40
C MET A 261 -26.24 5.64 -13.53
N ASP A 262 -26.49 4.84 -12.49
CA ASP A 262 -25.44 4.29 -11.64
C ASP A 262 -24.53 3.27 -12.39
N LYS A 263 -25.08 2.49 -13.32
CA LYS A 263 -24.33 1.51 -14.13
C LYS A 263 -23.56 2.14 -15.30
N THR A 264 -24.10 3.20 -15.89
CA THR A 264 -23.51 3.90 -17.06
C THR A 264 -22.91 5.25 -16.65
N ALA A 265 -22.25 5.30 -15.48
CA ALA A 265 -21.56 6.51 -15.04
C ALA A 265 -20.44 6.86 -16.05
N GLY A 266 -20.82 7.55 -17.15
CA GLY A 266 -19.92 7.99 -18.21
C GLY A 266 -20.47 7.94 -19.63
N GLU A 267 -21.57 7.25 -19.90
CA GLU A 267 -22.17 7.21 -21.26
C GLU A 267 -23.28 8.26 -21.42
N LEU A 268 -22.91 9.46 -21.81
CA LEU A 268 -23.82 10.48 -22.30
C LEU A 268 -23.89 10.38 -23.83
N ASN A 269 -25.11 10.45 -24.37
CA ASN A 269 -25.32 10.61 -25.81
C ASN A 269 -25.21 12.10 -26.14
N ILE A 270 -24.00 12.58 -26.27
CA ILE A 270 -23.75 14.03 -26.49
C ILE A 270 -24.04 14.39 -27.93
N ALA A 271 -24.89 15.37 -28.09
CA ALA A 271 -25.23 16.02 -29.35
C ALA A 271 -25.27 17.54 -29.15
N ASN A 272 -25.15 18.28 -30.26
CA ASN A 272 -25.34 19.74 -30.21
C ASN A 272 -26.85 20.05 -30.19
N VAL A 273 -27.34 20.52 -29.06
CA VAL A 273 -28.76 20.71 -28.77
C VAL A 273 -29.11 22.20 -28.62
N ASN A 274 -30.20 22.63 -29.24
CA ASN A 274 -30.75 23.96 -29.02
C ASN A 274 -31.54 23.96 -27.70
N ILE A 275 -31.00 24.57 -26.67
CA ILE A 275 -31.55 24.59 -25.31
C ILE A 275 -32.87 25.38 -25.24
N ASN A 276 -33.02 26.45 -26.05
CA ASN A 276 -34.27 27.19 -26.13
C ASN A 276 -35.41 26.27 -26.59
N HIS A 277 -35.19 25.55 -27.67
CA HIS A 277 -36.21 24.65 -28.24
C HIS A 277 -36.55 23.52 -27.26
N LEU A 278 -35.53 22.94 -26.59
CA LEU A 278 -35.74 21.91 -25.57
C LEU A 278 -36.64 22.41 -24.43
N LEU A 279 -36.34 23.58 -23.88
CA LEU A 279 -37.14 24.17 -22.80
C LEU A 279 -38.57 24.52 -23.25
N GLU A 280 -38.74 25.06 -24.46
CA GLU A 280 -40.05 25.32 -25.05
C GLU A 280 -40.92 24.06 -25.20
N LEU A 281 -40.33 22.96 -25.66
CA LEU A 281 -40.99 21.66 -25.75
C LEU A 281 -41.46 21.14 -24.40
N ILE A 282 -40.58 21.25 -23.36
CA ILE A 282 -40.93 20.89 -21.98
C ILE A 282 -42.12 21.69 -21.49
N LEU A 283 -42.08 23.03 -21.63
CA LEU A 283 -43.11 23.89 -21.17
C LEU A 283 -44.42 23.67 -21.94
N LYS A 284 -44.36 23.44 -23.25
CA LYS A 284 -45.54 23.10 -24.07
C LYS A 284 -46.23 21.83 -23.56
N ARG A 285 -45.45 20.80 -23.19
CA ARG A 285 -45.97 19.54 -22.62
C ARG A 285 -46.62 19.75 -21.25
N LEU A 286 -46.05 20.62 -20.41
CA LEU A 286 -46.54 20.85 -19.04
C LEU A 286 -47.64 21.91 -18.91
N ARG A 287 -47.90 22.72 -19.94
CA ARG A 287 -49.01 23.72 -19.93
C ARG A 287 -50.39 23.17 -19.53
N PRO A 288 -50.82 21.98 -20.03
CA PRO A 288 -52.11 21.44 -19.62
C PRO A 288 -52.19 21.11 -18.12
N ILE A 289 -51.06 20.66 -17.55
CA ILE A 289 -50.96 20.30 -16.13
C ILE A 289 -51.00 21.59 -15.28
N ALA A 290 -50.24 22.60 -15.66
CA ALA A 290 -50.23 23.90 -15.00
C ALA A 290 -51.59 24.59 -15.04
N ALA A 291 -52.27 24.56 -16.21
CA ALA A 291 -53.60 25.13 -16.38
C ALA A 291 -54.63 24.49 -15.45
N LYS A 292 -54.61 23.14 -15.27
CA LYS A 292 -55.50 22.45 -14.32
C LYS A 292 -55.33 22.92 -12.87
N ARG A 293 -54.14 23.45 -12.54
CA ARG A 293 -53.81 23.97 -11.19
C ARG A 293 -53.89 25.50 -11.12
N ASN A 294 -54.30 26.17 -12.20
CA ASN A 294 -54.33 27.63 -12.32
C ASN A 294 -52.97 28.29 -12.08
N ILE A 295 -51.91 27.71 -12.69
CA ILE A 295 -50.51 28.19 -12.56
C ILE A 295 -50.07 28.75 -13.91
N GLU A 296 -49.45 29.91 -13.89
CA GLU A 296 -48.88 30.54 -15.07
C GLU A 296 -47.50 30.01 -15.37
N LEU A 297 -47.24 29.57 -16.62
CA LEU A 297 -45.90 29.18 -17.09
C LEU A 297 -45.31 30.29 -17.95
N VAL A 298 -44.21 30.86 -17.49
CA VAL A 298 -43.49 31.94 -18.16
C VAL A 298 -42.13 31.46 -18.65
N PHE A 299 -41.78 31.71 -19.92
CA PHE A 299 -40.45 31.45 -20.47
C PHE A 299 -39.79 32.78 -20.87
N GLU A 300 -38.58 32.99 -20.39
CA GLU A 300 -37.74 34.13 -20.74
C GLU A 300 -36.37 33.66 -21.23
N SER A 301 -35.99 34.07 -22.40
CA SER A 301 -34.67 33.80 -22.94
C SER A 301 -34.01 35.09 -23.43
N LEU A 302 -32.81 35.33 -22.95
CA LEU A 302 -32.05 36.53 -23.35
C LEU A 302 -31.30 36.32 -24.68
N ARG A 303 -31.04 35.07 -25.06
CA ARG A 303 -30.33 34.71 -26.28
C ARG A 303 -30.62 33.30 -26.72
N THR A 304 -30.31 32.95 -27.96
CA THR A 304 -30.32 31.57 -28.43
C THR A 304 -29.08 30.85 -27.93
N VAL A 305 -29.26 29.69 -27.32
CA VAL A 305 -28.20 28.87 -26.72
C VAL A 305 -28.18 27.49 -27.36
N ALA A 306 -27.03 27.09 -27.89
CA ALA A 306 -26.78 25.72 -28.29
C ALA A 306 -25.63 25.17 -27.43
N ALA A 307 -25.73 23.91 -26.99
CA ALA A 307 -24.72 23.27 -26.13
C ALA A 307 -24.59 21.79 -26.47
N ASP A 308 -23.40 21.26 -26.21
CA ASP A 308 -23.11 19.83 -26.33
C ASP A 308 -23.63 19.10 -25.10
N CYS A 309 -24.73 18.36 -25.25
CA CYS A 309 -25.37 17.70 -24.11
C CYS A 309 -26.22 16.49 -24.54
N ASP A 310 -26.64 15.69 -23.57
CA ASP A 310 -27.64 14.63 -23.77
C ASP A 310 -29.04 15.20 -23.63
N GLU A 311 -29.72 15.36 -24.77
CA GLU A 311 -31.05 15.96 -24.88
C GLU A 311 -32.09 15.22 -24.03
N VAL A 312 -32.05 13.89 -24.02
CA VAL A 312 -33.02 13.05 -23.29
C VAL A 312 -32.86 13.22 -21.78
N LYS A 313 -31.62 13.16 -21.30
CA LYS A 313 -31.33 13.33 -19.87
C LYS A 313 -31.64 14.76 -19.40
N LEU A 314 -31.26 15.80 -20.16
CA LEU A 314 -31.58 17.18 -19.79
C LEU A 314 -33.08 17.46 -19.86
N THR A 315 -33.82 16.87 -20.82
CA THR A 315 -35.30 16.95 -20.87
C THR A 315 -35.89 16.39 -19.58
N LEU A 316 -35.40 15.24 -19.09
CA LEU A 316 -35.85 14.65 -17.82
C LEU A 316 -35.55 15.58 -16.63
N ALA A 317 -34.32 16.09 -16.54
CA ALA A 317 -33.92 16.97 -15.44
C ALA A 317 -34.74 18.27 -15.36
N PHE A 318 -34.87 18.97 -16.48
CA PHE A 318 -35.65 20.23 -16.51
C PHE A 318 -37.16 19.99 -16.36
N SER A 319 -37.72 18.89 -16.91
CA SER A 319 -39.09 18.51 -16.65
C SER A 319 -39.35 18.32 -15.16
N ASN A 320 -38.51 17.59 -14.46
CA ASN A 320 -38.65 17.38 -13.02
C ASN A 320 -38.63 18.69 -12.22
N LEU A 321 -37.78 19.65 -12.60
CA LEU A 321 -37.73 20.96 -11.92
C LEU A 321 -39.02 21.75 -12.15
N VAL A 322 -39.51 21.81 -13.40
CA VAL A 322 -40.74 22.55 -13.74
C VAL A 322 -41.96 21.86 -13.13
N GLU A 323 -42.05 20.54 -13.19
CA GLU A 323 -43.13 19.76 -12.57
C GLU A 323 -43.18 19.97 -11.05
N ASN A 324 -42.04 20.01 -10.37
CA ASN A 324 -42.02 20.36 -8.95
C ASN A 324 -42.50 21.78 -8.69
N GLY A 325 -42.07 22.76 -9.50
CA GLY A 325 -42.57 24.13 -9.40
C GLY A 325 -44.09 24.26 -9.60
N ILE A 326 -44.70 23.43 -10.46
CA ILE A 326 -46.16 23.37 -10.64
C ILE A 326 -46.82 22.65 -9.44
N LYS A 327 -46.25 21.56 -9.00
CA LYS A 327 -46.79 20.65 -8.00
C LYS A 327 -46.87 21.25 -6.61
N TYR A 328 -45.85 21.97 -6.21
CA TYR A 328 -45.71 22.57 -4.88
C TYR A 328 -46.02 24.06 -4.87
N ASN A 329 -46.75 24.54 -5.91
CA ASN A 329 -47.18 25.92 -6.01
C ASN A 329 -48.54 26.16 -5.35
N ASN A 330 -48.81 27.42 -5.08
CA ASN A 330 -50.12 27.88 -4.66
C ASN A 330 -51.03 28.17 -5.90
N ALA A 331 -52.32 27.97 -5.75
CA ALA A 331 -53.28 28.30 -6.85
C ALA A 331 -53.17 29.78 -7.23
N GLY A 332 -53.08 30.07 -8.53
CA GLY A 332 -52.87 31.44 -9.03
C GLY A 332 -51.42 31.90 -9.02
N GLY A 333 -50.48 31.01 -8.69
CA GLY A 333 -49.05 31.29 -8.74
C GLY A 333 -48.45 31.15 -10.15
N PHE A 334 -47.13 31.25 -10.22
CA PHE A 334 -46.37 31.14 -11.49
C PHE A 334 -45.18 30.20 -11.36
N VAL A 335 -44.74 29.64 -12.50
CA VAL A 335 -43.42 29.02 -12.69
C VAL A 335 -42.74 29.71 -13.86
N LYS A 336 -41.61 30.32 -13.59
CA LYS A 336 -40.83 31.06 -14.56
C LYS A 336 -39.54 30.32 -14.86
N VAL A 337 -39.30 29.97 -16.13
CA VAL A 337 -38.07 29.39 -16.63
C VAL A 337 -37.30 30.47 -17.37
N SER A 338 -36.07 30.74 -16.96
CA SER A 338 -35.22 31.72 -17.65
C SER A 338 -33.90 31.05 -18.10
N LEU A 339 -33.52 31.36 -19.36
CA LEU A 339 -32.29 30.86 -19.99
C LEU A 339 -31.37 32.05 -20.30
N ASP A 340 -30.11 31.88 -19.88
CA ASP A 340 -29.01 32.78 -20.22
C ASP A 340 -27.72 31.99 -20.45
N ALA A 341 -26.71 32.60 -21.07
CA ALA A 341 -25.39 31.97 -21.26
C ALA A 341 -24.27 33.01 -21.24
N ASP A 342 -23.13 32.61 -20.75
CA ASP A 342 -21.89 33.32 -20.93
C ASP A 342 -20.99 32.61 -21.99
N HIS A 343 -19.70 32.87 -22.01
CA HIS A 343 -18.75 32.27 -22.98
C HIS A 343 -18.34 30.83 -22.66
N LYS A 344 -18.73 30.28 -21.49
CA LYS A 344 -18.37 28.92 -21.03
C LYS A 344 -19.55 28.08 -20.63
N TYR A 345 -20.57 28.69 -20.09
CA TYR A 345 -21.71 28.01 -19.48
C TYR A 345 -23.03 28.56 -19.93
N PHE A 346 -24.07 27.73 -19.95
CA PHE A 346 -25.45 28.17 -19.96
C PHE A 346 -26.08 27.99 -18.58
N TYR A 347 -27.06 28.81 -18.30
CA TYR A 347 -27.77 28.88 -17.03
C TYR A 347 -29.26 28.75 -17.24
N VAL A 348 -29.88 27.77 -16.61
CA VAL A 348 -31.33 27.63 -16.54
C VAL A 348 -31.76 27.92 -15.12
N LYS A 349 -32.65 28.91 -14.94
CA LYS A 349 -33.29 29.18 -13.65
C LYS A 349 -34.74 28.80 -13.73
N VAL A 350 -35.22 27.98 -12.80
CA VAL A 350 -36.61 27.63 -12.60
C VAL A 350 -37.02 28.25 -11.29
N SER A 351 -37.94 29.23 -11.36
CA SER A 351 -38.43 29.98 -10.21
C SER A 351 -39.92 29.75 -10.06
N ASP A 352 -40.38 29.40 -8.89
CA ASP A 352 -41.80 29.25 -8.55
C ASP A 352 -42.20 30.18 -7.39
N SER A 353 -43.49 30.45 -7.28
CA SER A 353 -44.14 31.21 -6.20
C SER A 353 -44.81 30.28 -5.19
N GLY A 354 -44.30 29.06 -5.04
CA GLY A 354 -44.90 28.05 -4.22
C GLY A 354 -44.61 28.19 -2.72
N ILE A 355 -44.81 27.10 -2.00
CA ILE A 355 -44.68 27.04 -0.54
C ILE A 355 -43.26 27.24 -0.02
N GLY A 356 -42.27 27.21 -0.92
CA GLY A 356 -40.85 27.29 -0.52
C GLY A 356 -40.33 26.05 0.22
N ILE A 357 -39.06 26.13 0.62
CA ILE A 357 -38.35 25.06 1.29
C ILE A 357 -37.59 25.66 2.46
N PRO A 358 -37.85 25.22 3.70
CA PRO A 358 -37.10 25.67 4.88
C PRO A 358 -35.61 25.37 4.75
N SER A 359 -34.77 26.26 5.30
CA SER A 359 -33.33 26.22 5.11
C SER A 359 -32.65 24.88 5.58
N GLU A 360 -33.21 24.27 6.61
CA GLU A 360 -32.71 23.00 7.20
C GLU A 360 -32.90 21.79 6.27
N TYR A 361 -33.77 21.89 5.25
CA TYR A 361 -34.02 20.79 4.29
C TYR A 361 -33.38 21.01 2.93
N GLN A 362 -32.86 22.21 2.62
CA GLN A 362 -32.36 22.56 1.28
C GLN A 362 -31.21 21.69 0.79
N ASP A 363 -30.37 21.19 1.67
CA ASP A 363 -29.30 20.24 1.31
C ASP A 363 -29.81 18.81 1.14
N LYS A 364 -30.87 18.44 1.90
CA LYS A 364 -31.42 17.08 1.94
C LYS A 364 -32.37 16.74 0.79
N ILE A 365 -32.99 17.74 0.18
CA ILE A 365 -33.96 17.51 -0.91
C ILE A 365 -33.39 16.81 -2.14
N PHE A 366 -32.05 16.73 -2.27
CA PHE A 366 -31.35 16.01 -3.33
C PHE A 366 -31.01 14.57 -2.95
N GLU A 367 -31.30 14.16 -1.71
CA GLU A 367 -31.13 12.76 -1.27
C GLU A 367 -32.23 11.89 -1.89
N ARG A 368 -31.94 10.62 -2.13
CA ARG A 368 -32.89 9.67 -2.72
C ARG A 368 -34.01 9.39 -1.73
N PHE A 369 -35.28 9.40 -2.21
CA PHE A 369 -36.53 9.20 -1.43
C PHE A 369 -36.77 10.25 -0.35
N TYR A 370 -35.97 11.32 -0.30
CA TYR A 370 -36.19 12.37 0.69
C TYR A 370 -37.44 13.20 0.38
N ARG A 371 -38.20 13.46 1.41
CA ARG A 371 -39.47 14.23 1.33
C ARG A 371 -39.66 14.98 2.64
N ILE A 372 -39.93 16.27 2.59
CA ILE A 372 -40.12 17.13 3.76
C ILE A 372 -41.38 16.69 4.53
N ASP A 373 -42.49 16.39 3.83
CA ASP A 373 -43.76 15.91 4.41
C ASP A 373 -44.23 14.67 3.66
N LYS A 374 -44.14 13.50 4.33
CA LYS A 374 -44.57 12.22 3.76
C LYS A 374 -46.10 12.12 3.56
N ALA A 375 -46.92 12.81 4.37
CA ALA A 375 -48.36 12.74 4.30
C ALA A 375 -48.87 13.58 3.11
N ARG A 376 -48.50 14.86 3.04
CA ARG A 376 -48.88 15.78 1.98
C ARG A 376 -48.37 15.35 0.60
N SER A 377 -47.23 14.75 0.54
CA SER A 377 -46.66 14.28 -0.71
C SER A 377 -47.25 12.96 -1.22
N ARG A 378 -48.03 12.19 -0.41
CA ARG A 378 -48.86 11.09 -0.92
C ARG A 378 -49.98 11.60 -1.76
N GLU A 379 -50.67 12.66 -1.34
CA GLU A 379 -51.76 13.32 -2.12
C GLU A 379 -51.22 13.92 -3.41
N THR A 380 -50.02 14.42 -3.43
CA THR A 380 -49.39 15.04 -4.60
C THR A 380 -48.60 14.07 -5.50
N GLY A 381 -48.43 12.78 -5.14
CA GLY A 381 -47.84 11.74 -6.00
C GLY A 381 -46.33 11.89 -6.23
N GLY A 382 -45.52 12.31 -5.25
CA GLY A 382 -44.08 12.44 -5.40
C GLY A 382 -43.31 11.18 -5.00
N THR A 383 -42.35 10.78 -5.80
CA THR A 383 -41.48 9.62 -5.55
C THR A 383 -40.28 9.92 -4.61
N GLY A 384 -39.92 11.21 -4.47
CA GLY A 384 -38.69 11.63 -3.80
C GLY A 384 -37.42 11.32 -4.58
N LEU A 385 -37.52 10.85 -5.83
CA LEU A 385 -36.40 10.52 -6.71
C LEU A 385 -36.07 11.62 -7.71
N GLY A 386 -37.04 12.44 -8.11
CA GLY A 386 -36.89 13.40 -9.20
C GLY A 386 -35.74 14.40 -9.02
N LEU A 387 -35.58 15.02 -7.83
CA LEU A 387 -34.46 15.94 -7.57
C LEU A 387 -33.12 15.24 -7.48
N ALA A 388 -33.07 14.02 -6.95
CA ALA A 388 -31.85 13.19 -6.93
C ALA A 388 -31.39 12.84 -8.37
N ILE A 389 -32.35 12.42 -9.23
CA ILE A 389 -32.12 12.18 -10.66
C ILE A 389 -31.62 13.44 -11.35
N THR A 390 -32.31 14.59 -11.11
CA THR A 390 -31.93 15.89 -11.67
C THR A 390 -30.50 16.27 -11.33
N ARG A 391 -30.11 16.19 -10.04
CA ARG A 391 -28.73 16.47 -9.59
C ARG A 391 -27.73 15.58 -10.27
N ASN A 392 -28.00 14.27 -10.37
CA ASN A 392 -27.10 13.32 -11.00
C ASN A 392 -26.90 13.63 -12.49
N ILE A 393 -27.98 13.91 -13.24
CA ILE A 393 -27.91 14.32 -14.65
C ILE A 393 -27.05 15.58 -14.83
N ILE A 394 -27.23 16.57 -13.99
CA ILE A 394 -26.47 17.82 -14.07
C ILE A 394 -25.01 17.61 -13.78
N LEU A 395 -24.68 16.76 -12.78
CA LEU A 395 -23.30 16.38 -12.47
C LEU A 395 -22.64 15.59 -13.60
N MET A 396 -23.36 14.67 -14.26
CA MET A 396 -22.87 13.96 -15.45
C MET A 396 -22.50 14.91 -16.59
N HIS A 397 -23.17 16.05 -16.71
CA HIS A 397 -22.84 17.11 -17.67
C HIS A 397 -21.78 18.10 -17.16
N ASN A 398 -21.00 17.76 -16.13
CA ASN A 398 -20.02 18.64 -15.48
C ASN A 398 -20.63 19.98 -15.01
N GLY A 399 -21.94 19.96 -14.74
CA GLY A 399 -22.71 21.11 -14.28
C GLY A 399 -22.83 21.22 -12.77
N SER A 400 -23.59 22.21 -12.34
CA SER A 400 -23.93 22.38 -10.92
C SER A 400 -25.37 22.90 -10.79
N ILE A 401 -26.05 22.48 -9.72
CA ILE A 401 -27.37 22.97 -9.34
C ILE A 401 -27.28 23.65 -7.98
N LYS A 402 -27.89 24.82 -7.85
CA LYS A 402 -28.02 25.57 -6.60
C LYS A 402 -29.49 25.90 -6.35
N ILE A 403 -29.85 25.94 -5.08
CA ILE A 403 -31.21 26.34 -4.64
C ILE A 403 -31.12 27.63 -3.82
N LYS A 404 -32.14 28.47 -3.99
CA LYS A 404 -32.48 29.54 -3.07
C LYS A 404 -33.98 29.46 -2.84
N SER A 405 -34.36 29.27 -1.61
CA SER A 405 -35.77 29.14 -1.23
C SER A 405 -36.03 29.78 0.12
N LYS A 406 -37.24 30.28 0.31
CA LYS A 406 -37.73 30.75 1.59
C LYS A 406 -39.17 30.30 1.71
N GLU A 407 -39.55 29.86 2.89
CA GLU A 407 -40.89 29.38 3.19
C GLU A 407 -41.91 30.45 2.86
N ASP A 408 -42.97 30.06 2.19
CA ASP A 408 -44.07 30.91 1.65
C ASP A 408 -43.68 32.00 0.63
N GLU A 409 -42.41 32.06 0.21
CA GLU A 409 -41.95 33.00 -0.84
C GLU A 409 -41.58 32.31 -2.16
N GLY A 410 -41.51 30.95 -2.16
CA GLY A 410 -41.21 30.15 -3.33
C GLY A 410 -39.79 29.69 -3.41
N THR A 411 -39.44 29.04 -4.53
CA THR A 411 -38.12 28.41 -4.75
C THR A 411 -37.51 28.82 -6.08
N VAL A 412 -36.20 28.99 -6.09
CA VAL A 412 -35.38 29.24 -7.29
C VAL A 412 -34.29 28.17 -7.39
N PHE A 413 -34.42 27.28 -8.37
CA PHE A 413 -33.33 26.40 -8.78
C PHE A 413 -32.50 27.07 -9.88
N THR A 414 -31.18 27.09 -9.71
CA THR A 414 -30.24 27.60 -10.71
C THR A 414 -29.33 26.48 -11.15
N VAL A 415 -29.46 26.08 -12.40
CA VAL A 415 -28.63 25.05 -13.06
C VAL A 415 -27.62 25.75 -13.94
N ARG A 416 -26.34 25.30 -13.84
CA ARG A 416 -25.25 25.77 -14.67
C ARG A 416 -24.60 24.56 -15.35
N ILE A 417 -24.49 24.57 -16.69
CA ILE A 417 -23.89 23.48 -17.47
C ILE A 417 -22.89 24.08 -18.49
N PRO A 418 -21.73 23.44 -18.75
CA PRO A 418 -20.82 23.89 -19.80
C PRO A 418 -21.48 23.87 -21.19
N LEU A 419 -21.17 24.86 -22.07
CA LEU A 419 -21.63 24.87 -23.45
C LEU A 419 -21.00 23.75 -24.29
N ASN A 420 -19.72 23.43 -24.01
CA ASN A 420 -18.99 22.36 -24.67
C ASN A 420 -18.74 21.24 -23.66
N TYR A 421 -19.06 20.02 -24.07
CA TYR A 421 -18.77 18.84 -23.23
C TYR A 421 -17.27 18.48 -23.36
N ILE A 422 -16.53 18.61 -22.27
CA ILE A 422 -15.13 18.22 -22.18
C ILE A 422 -15.06 16.89 -21.42
N ILE A 423 -14.57 15.87 -22.08
CA ILE A 423 -14.36 14.50 -21.53
C ILE A 423 -13.30 14.53 -20.43
#